data_c7c312d49d96ddfa5aae7fe4e67ea56b
#
_entry.id   c7c312d49d96ddfa5aae7fe4e67ea56b
#
_cell.length_a   1.000
_cell.length_b   1.000
_cell.length_c   1.000
_cell.angle_alpha   90.00
_cell.angle_beta   90.00
_cell.angle_gamma   90.00
#
_symmetry.space_group_name_H-M   'P 1'
#
loop_
_entity.id
_entity.type
_entity.pdbx_description
1 polymer ?
#
loop_
_entity_poly.entity_id
_entity_poly.type
_entity_poly.pdbx_seq_one_letter_code
_entity_poly.pdbx_strand_id
1 'polypeptide(L)'
;MTSYLLGSSSSAFPLAVPDAEHVLATRGVDGYRQYRIPALAVSARGTILAAYDGRPNLDDLPNPIDLLLRRSFDNGVTWEPQQLVRTGAGLQGFGDPSLLVDADTGRIFMFHAAGTHSGFFEAVAGLEPKDDVQHADVSYSDDDGGTWQHRRLTAQLKNPGITGLFAAAGQGIQIHTGPFAGRLVQQYVLLMEGSIMAASAFSDDHGETWQLGELIGPGTTGVGPNENKVVCLDDGQLLLHSRATPCRLSAVSEDGGQTWSPLQPVPDLPDPSDNGSLARFDGLPAVHAPGSAETSTWLLASNNHDPHLRRNTVLSLSPDNGATWPAKLLLCPGSSAYSTVTRLPDGNIGVLYERDGYREIVFASIPAGQLTGLLSARPPAAPEPSGLVFDMELRSVTPGRPAVWQNAGDFHVIPSTSDGQWDVQTWKEIGQGYAGDQVLGTREAQDLNYGPIVPGYKAGDILAFTGRVRNPGTEPATGVVLLGPHHNVGDFPPTTLLPGEHVLYFTPSYTITASDLERSTLQILFTAEADGGRVRMERTFSFDLRTGAVAAD
;
A
#
# COMPACT_ATOMS: atom_id res chain seq x y z
N MET A 1 -15.63 6.84 22.98
CA MET A 1 -14.78 8.04 22.80
C MET A 1 -13.47 7.78 23.52
N THR A 2 -12.49 7.24 22.82
CA THR A 2 -11.14 7.06 23.36
C THR A 2 -10.31 8.19 22.77
N SER A 3 -10.00 9.18 23.59
CA SER A 3 -9.12 10.29 23.19
C SER A 3 -7.72 9.76 23.06
N TYR A 4 -7.22 9.67 21.85
CA TYR A 4 -5.81 9.47 21.58
C TYR A 4 -5.07 10.76 21.96
N LEU A 5 -4.31 10.72 23.04
CA LEU A 5 -3.34 11.77 23.36
C LEU A 5 -2.17 11.58 22.40
N LEU A 6 -2.16 12.39 21.36
CA LEU A 6 -1.08 12.48 20.40
C LEU A 6 0.14 13.11 21.07
N GLY A 7 1.18 12.31 21.26
CA GLY A 7 2.52 12.82 21.52
C GLY A 7 2.91 13.75 20.35
N SER A 8 3.31 14.97 20.66
CA SER A 8 3.46 16.07 19.72
C SER A 8 4.66 15.92 18.79
N SER A 9 4.50 15.20 17.68
CA SER A 9 5.11 15.65 16.45
C SER A 9 4.13 16.62 15.80
N SER A 10 4.38 17.92 15.88
CA SER A 10 3.53 18.91 15.23
C SER A 10 3.57 18.65 13.72
N SER A 11 2.55 17.94 13.20
CA SER A 11 2.41 17.83 11.76
C SER A 11 2.16 19.22 11.19
N ALA A 12 2.82 19.54 10.08
CA ALA A 12 2.65 20.82 9.40
C ALA A 12 1.23 21.00 8.83
N PHE A 13 0.37 19.96 8.88
CA PHE A 13 -0.96 19.95 8.28
C PHE A 13 -2.05 19.78 9.32
N PRO A 14 -3.24 20.40 9.10
CA PRO A 14 -4.39 20.17 9.96
C PRO A 14 -4.83 18.70 9.85
N LEU A 15 -5.27 18.17 10.99
CA LEU A 15 -5.80 16.81 11.07
C LEU A 15 -7.18 16.75 10.41
N ALA A 16 -7.41 15.74 9.59
CA ALA A 16 -8.71 15.45 9.03
C ALA A 16 -9.69 15.02 10.13
N VAL A 17 -10.94 15.48 10.03
CA VAL A 17 -12.04 15.06 10.90
C VAL A 17 -13.05 14.30 10.05
N PRO A 18 -13.04 12.98 10.05
CA PRO A 18 -13.98 12.17 9.26
C PRO A 18 -15.43 12.34 9.77
N ASP A 19 -16.40 12.36 8.85
CA ASP A 19 -17.82 12.18 9.18
C ASP A 19 -18.12 10.73 9.57
N ALA A 20 -17.39 9.78 8.94
CA ALA A 20 -17.43 8.37 9.27
C ALA A 20 -16.02 7.77 9.16
N GLU A 21 -15.63 6.95 10.14
CA GLU A 21 -14.42 6.13 10.10
C GLU A 21 -14.76 4.70 10.54
N HIS A 22 -14.38 3.71 9.72
CA HIS A 22 -14.63 2.30 9.98
C HIS A 22 -13.38 1.46 9.77
N VAL A 23 -13.05 0.64 10.75
CA VAL A 23 -12.07 -0.44 10.57
C VAL A 23 -12.77 -1.57 9.83
N LEU A 24 -12.42 -1.78 8.55
CA LEU A 24 -13.03 -2.80 7.69
C LEU A 24 -12.38 -4.17 7.86
N ALA A 25 -11.09 -4.21 8.20
CA ALA A 25 -10.39 -5.45 8.50
C ALA A 25 -9.32 -5.22 9.57
N THR A 26 -9.18 -6.18 10.47
CA THR A 26 -8.17 -6.17 11.54
C THR A 26 -7.39 -7.47 11.48
N ARG A 27 -6.06 -7.37 11.55
CA ARG A 27 -5.16 -8.52 11.62
C ARG A 27 -5.63 -9.53 12.67
N GLY A 28 -5.74 -10.81 12.27
CA GLY A 28 -6.15 -11.90 13.14
C GLY A 28 -7.66 -11.98 13.44
N VAL A 29 -8.47 -11.21 12.71
CA VAL A 29 -9.94 -11.22 12.83
C VAL A 29 -10.54 -11.63 11.47
N ASP A 30 -11.77 -12.11 11.45
CA ASP A 30 -12.53 -12.48 10.23
C ASP A 30 -11.81 -13.49 9.30
N GLY A 31 -10.99 -14.37 9.87
CA GLY A 31 -10.43 -15.53 9.17
C GLY A 31 -9.04 -15.35 8.54
N TYR A 32 -8.43 -14.19 8.66
CA TYR A 32 -7.09 -13.95 8.10
C TYR A 32 -6.12 -13.41 9.14
N ARG A 33 -4.85 -13.85 9.04
CA ARG A 33 -3.76 -13.36 9.89
C ARG A 33 -3.31 -11.97 9.52
N GLN A 34 -3.46 -11.61 8.25
CA GLN A 34 -3.03 -10.32 7.70
C GLN A 34 -4.02 -9.83 6.66
N TYR A 35 -4.14 -8.51 6.55
CA TYR A 35 -4.88 -7.83 5.49
C TYR A 35 -3.99 -6.76 4.89
N ARG A 36 -4.00 -6.63 3.56
CA ARG A 36 -3.17 -5.66 2.86
C ARG A 36 -3.85 -5.15 1.59
N ILE A 37 -3.26 -4.15 0.96
CA ILE A 37 -3.49 -3.69 -0.41
C ILE A 37 -4.90 -3.16 -0.62
N PRO A 38 -5.20 -1.97 -0.11
CA PRO A 38 -6.52 -1.35 -0.24
C PRO A 38 -6.82 -0.91 -1.67
N ALA A 39 -8.02 -1.24 -2.16
CA ALA A 39 -8.59 -0.74 -3.40
C ALA A 39 -10.00 -0.20 -3.13
N LEU A 40 -10.32 0.99 -3.67
CA LEU A 40 -11.57 1.68 -3.40
C LEU A 40 -12.16 2.21 -4.70
N ALA A 41 -13.44 1.95 -4.95
CA ALA A 41 -14.18 2.50 -6.08
C ALA A 41 -15.64 2.77 -5.71
N VAL A 42 -16.32 3.55 -6.52
CA VAL A 42 -17.77 3.74 -6.46
C VAL A 42 -18.38 3.18 -7.74
N SER A 43 -19.34 2.27 -7.60
CA SER A 43 -20.02 1.67 -8.76
C SER A 43 -20.92 2.66 -9.49
N ALA A 44 -21.37 2.29 -10.69
CA ALA A 44 -22.35 3.10 -11.45
C ALA A 44 -23.68 3.27 -10.71
N ARG A 45 -23.98 2.46 -9.69
CA ARG A 45 -25.17 2.59 -8.83
C ARG A 45 -24.93 3.40 -7.55
N GLY A 46 -23.70 3.87 -7.32
CA GLY A 46 -23.32 4.60 -6.12
C GLY A 46 -22.89 3.71 -4.95
N THR A 47 -22.74 2.40 -5.15
CA THR A 47 -22.23 1.50 -4.13
C THR A 47 -20.74 1.72 -3.93
N ILE A 48 -20.30 1.90 -2.68
CA ILE A 48 -18.88 1.96 -2.36
C ILE A 48 -18.33 0.53 -2.26
N LEU A 49 -17.24 0.28 -2.96
CA LEU A 49 -16.55 -1.02 -3.06
C LEU A 49 -15.18 -0.88 -2.40
N ALA A 50 -14.94 -1.58 -1.29
CA ALA A 50 -13.66 -1.64 -0.60
C ALA A 50 -13.08 -3.05 -0.72
N ALA A 51 -12.04 -3.21 -1.53
CA ALA A 51 -11.37 -4.48 -1.75
C ALA A 51 -9.99 -4.49 -1.10
N TYR A 52 -9.52 -5.67 -0.70
CA TYR A 52 -8.21 -5.88 -0.09
C TYR A 52 -7.83 -7.36 -0.11
N ASP A 53 -6.56 -7.65 0.15
CA ASP A 53 -6.02 -9.00 0.29
C ASP A 53 -6.29 -9.57 1.68
N GLY A 54 -6.64 -10.87 1.74
CA GLY A 54 -6.58 -11.70 2.93
C GLY A 54 -5.38 -12.65 2.85
N ARG A 55 -4.44 -12.54 3.80
CA ARG A 55 -3.11 -13.17 3.72
C ARG A 55 -2.77 -14.01 4.95
N PRO A 56 -1.93 -15.07 4.81
CA PRO A 56 -1.40 -15.81 5.96
C PRO A 56 -0.29 -15.06 6.71
N ASN A 57 0.44 -14.17 6.02
CA ASN A 57 1.55 -13.37 6.54
C ASN A 57 1.69 -12.08 5.71
N LEU A 58 2.81 -11.37 5.81
CA LEU A 58 3.06 -10.13 5.05
C LEU A 58 3.65 -10.36 3.65
N ASP A 59 4.02 -11.60 3.32
CA ASP A 59 4.65 -11.88 2.04
C ASP A 59 3.65 -11.70 0.89
N ASP A 60 4.17 -11.28 -0.25
CA ASP A 60 3.44 -11.19 -1.50
C ASP A 60 3.35 -12.59 -2.16
N LEU A 61 2.87 -12.68 -3.39
CA LEU A 61 2.93 -13.91 -4.18
C LEU A 61 4.41 -14.35 -4.38
N PRO A 62 4.70 -15.65 -4.30
CA PRO A 62 3.82 -16.81 -4.16
C PRO A 62 3.37 -17.02 -2.70
N ASN A 63 2.12 -16.88 -2.46
CA ASN A 63 1.51 -16.99 -1.14
C ASN A 63 0.00 -17.24 -1.35
N PRO A 64 -0.68 -18.09 -0.58
CA PRO A 64 -2.11 -18.33 -0.75
C PRO A 64 -2.95 -17.14 -0.27
N ILE A 65 -2.93 -16.08 -1.06
CA ILE A 65 -3.64 -14.83 -0.86
C ILE A 65 -5.03 -14.96 -1.48
N ASP A 66 -6.04 -14.44 -0.80
CA ASP A 66 -7.40 -14.32 -1.28
C ASP A 66 -7.79 -12.86 -1.53
N LEU A 67 -8.68 -12.66 -2.50
CA LEU A 67 -9.27 -11.35 -2.76
C LEU A 67 -10.59 -11.20 -2.02
N LEU A 68 -10.71 -10.13 -1.27
CA LEU A 68 -11.83 -9.82 -0.40
C LEU A 68 -12.49 -8.51 -0.78
N LEU A 69 -13.77 -8.36 -0.46
CA LEU A 69 -14.56 -7.17 -0.72
C LEU A 69 -15.53 -6.90 0.42
N ARG A 70 -15.74 -5.63 0.75
CA ARG A 70 -16.92 -5.14 1.49
C ARG A 70 -17.62 -4.08 0.66
N ARG A 71 -18.95 -4.01 0.78
CA ARG A 71 -19.77 -3.01 0.08
C ARG A 71 -20.49 -2.14 1.09
N SER A 72 -20.71 -0.88 0.72
CA SER A 72 -21.58 0.04 1.43
C SER A 72 -22.55 0.70 0.47
N PHE A 73 -23.83 0.79 0.85
CA PHE A 73 -24.91 1.39 0.06
C PHE A 73 -25.39 2.73 0.62
N ASP A 74 -24.74 3.23 1.66
CA ASP A 74 -25.13 4.41 2.42
C ASP A 74 -23.95 5.37 2.67
N ASN A 75 -23.09 5.54 1.67
CA ASN A 75 -21.92 6.43 1.68
C ASN A 75 -20.89 6.07 2.77
N GLY A 76 -20.74 4.78 3.09
CA GLY A 76 -19.75 4.31 4.04
C GLY A 76 -20.19 4.37 5.50
N VAL A 77 -21.47 4.63 5.79
CA VAL A 77 -22.03 4.64 7.15
C VAL A 77 -22.15 3.22 7.70
N THR A 78 -22.59 2.27 6.86
CA THR A 78 -22.60 0.84 7.20
C THR A 78 -21.97 0.00 6.10
N TRP A 79 -21.47 -1.17 6.48
CA TRP A 79 -20.76 -2.08 5.59
C TRP A 79 -21.31 -3.49 5.67
N GLU A 80 -21.46 -4.14 4.51
CA GLU A 80 -21.79 -5.56 4.46
C GLU A 80 -20.67 -6.43 5.06
N PRO A 81 -20.97 -7.66 5.45
CA PRO A 81 -19.96 -8.65 5.81
C PRO A 81 -18.92 -8.84 4.70
N GLN A 82 -17.72 -9.23 5.10
CA GLN A 82 -16.64 -9.53 4.17
C GLN A 82 -17.03 -10.63 3.19
N GLN A 83 -16.93 -10.33 1.90
CA GLN A 83 -17.17 -11.26 0.81
C GLN A 83 -15.84 -11.82 0.29
N LEU A 84 -15.79 -13.12 0.05
CA LEU A 84 -14.70 -13.76 -0.66
C LEU A 84 -14.96 -13.63 -2.17
N VAL A 85 -14.14 -12.84 -2.87
CA VAL A 85 -14.24 -12.65 -4.32
C VAL A 85 -13.53 -13.77 -5.06
N ARG A 86 -12.30 -14.10 -4.64
CA ARG A 86 -11.52 -15.15 -5.27
C ARG A 86 -10.58 -15.82 -4.29
N THR A 87 -10.47 -17.15 -4.40
CA THR A 87 -9.58 -17.99 -3.62
C THR A 87 -8.94 -19.04 -4.52
N GLY A 88 -7.73 -19.48 -4.17
CA GLY A 88 -7.01 -20.55 -4.85
C GLY A 88 -7.02 -21.87 -4.08
N ALA A 89 -6.52 -22.92 -4.74
CA ALA A 89 -6.24 -24.21 -4.12
C ALA A 89 -4.73 -24.34 -3.86
N GLY A 90 -4.35 -24.93 -2.74
CA GLY A 90 -2.95 -25.16 -2.38
C GLY A 90 -2.18 -23.83 -2.25
N LEU A 91 -1.11 -23.69 -3.00
CA LEU A 91 -0.24 -22.49 -3.04
C LEU A 91 -0.78 -21.37 -3.93
N GLN A 92 -1.78 -21.65 -4.76
CA GLN A 92 -2.33 -20.66 -5.67
C GLN A 92 -2.90 -19.47 -4.91
N GLY A 93 -2.40 -18.28 -5.21
CA GLY A 93 -2.86 -17.04 -4.63
C GLY A 93 -3.24 -16.00 -5.67
N PHE A 94 -4.04 -15.02 -5.23
CA PHE A 94 -4.49 -13.88 -6.01
C PHE A 94 -4.31 -12.62 -5.16
N GLY A 95 -3.58 -11.64 -5.66
CA GLY A 95 -3.25 -10.45 -4.87
C GLY A 95 -3.23 -9.17 -5.68
N ASP A 96 -3.08 -8.06 -4.98
CA ASP A 96 -2.99 -6.71 -5.54
C ASP A 96 -4.27 -6.27 -6.28
N PRO A 97 -5.43 -6.19 -5.61
CA PRO A 97 -6.68 -5.81 -6.23
C PRO A 97 -6.63 -4.36 -6.75
N SER A 98 -7.14 -4.16 -7.97
CA SER A 98 -7.36 -2.85 -8.56
C SER A 98 -8.76 -2.79 -9.16
N LEU A 99 -9.59 -1.87 -8.68
CA LEU A 99 -10.97 -1.74 -9.10
C LEU A 99 -11.10 -0.76 -10.27
N LEU A 100 -11.93 -1.11 -11.25
CA LEU A 100 -12.32 -0.24 -12.35
C LEU A 100 -13.81 -0.41 -12.63
N VAL A 101 -14.52 0.68 -12.84
CA VAL A 101 -15.95 0.68 -13.16
C VAL A 101 -16.15 1.20 -14.58
N ASP A 102 -16.79 0.40 -15.40
CA ASP A 102 -17.33 0.84 -16.69
C ASP A 102 -18.70 1.48 -16.45
N ALA A 103 -18.76 2.80 -16.57
CA ALA A 103 -19.97 3.55 -16.31
C ALA A 103 -21.08 3.30 -17.34
N ASP A 104 -20.70 2.94 -18.56
CA ASP A 104 -21.64 2.75 -19.66
C ASP A 104 -22.43 1.45 -19.49
N THR A 105 -21.76 0.39 -19.03
CA THR A 105 -22.38 -0.93 -18.81
C THR A 105 -22.75 -1.20 -17.35
N GLY A 106 -22.12 -0.49 -16.41
CA GLY A 106 -22.21 -0.74 -14.97
C GLY A 106 -21.34 -1.93 -14.51
N ARG A 107 -20.56 -2.56 -15.41
CA ARG A 107 -19.65 -3.66 -15.06
C ARG A 107 -18.52 -3.16 -14.16
N ILE A 108 -18.24 -3.95 -13.14
CA ILE A 108 -17.12 -3.72 -12.22
C ILE A 108 -16.04 -4.74 -12.52
N PHE A 109 -14.81 -4.27 -12.68
CA PHE A 109 -13.62 -5.10 -12.82
C PHE A 109 -12.75 -5.00 -11.56
N MET A 110 -12.19 -6.12 -11.13
CA MET A 110 -11.13 -6.22 -10.14
C MET A 110 -9.95 -6.93 -10.79
N PHE A 111 -8.97 -6.17 -11.24
CA PHE A 111 -7.72 -6.70 -11.78
C PHE A 111 -6.84 -7.16 -10.63
N HIS A 112 -6.06 -8.22 -10.85
CA HIS A 112 -5.16 -8.75 -9.84
C HIS A 112 -4.08 -9.65 -10.46
N ALA A 113 -3.01 -9.88 -9.72
CA ALA A 113 -2.04 -10.92 -10.04
C ALA A 113 -2.58 -12.31 -9.68
N ALA A 114 -2.04 -13.34 -10.33
CA ALA A 114 -2.23 -14.74 -9.98
C ALA A 114 -0.89 -15.47 -10.04
N GLY A 115 -0.55 -16.22 -9.00
CA GLY A 115 0.69 -16.99 -8.91
C GLY A 115 0.52 -18.26 -8.09
N THR A 116 1.40 -19.24 -8.34
CA THR A 116 1.43 -20.50 -7.59
C THR A 116 2.81 -20.70 -6.95
N HIS A 117 3.90 -20.80 -7.75
CA HIS A 117 5.25 -21.01 -7.26
C HIS A 117 6.16 -19.79 -7.46
N SER A 118 5.70 -18.78 -8.17
CA SER A 118 6.48 -17.59 -8.47
C SER A 118 5.76 -16.31 -8.11
N GLY A 119 6.48 -15.40 -7.46
CA GLY A 119 6.11 -14.01 -7.30
C GLY A 119 6.60 -13.16 -8.46
N PHE A 120 6.63 -11.86 -8.26
CA PHE A 120 6.97 -10.89 -9.31
C PHE A 120 8.41 -11.05 -9.81
N PHE A 121 9.37 -11.26 -8.89
CA PHE A 121 10.80 -11.29 -9.22
C PHE A 121 11.29 -12.65 -9.70
N GLU A 122 10.62 -13.74 -9.30
CA GLU A 122 10.99 -15.12 -9.62
C GLU A 122 10.25 -15.68 -10.84
N ALA A 123 9.24 -14.94 -11.31
CA ALA A 123 8.41 -15.37 -12.42
C ALA A 123 9.23 -15.53 -13.71
N VAL A 124 8.90 -16.59 -14.46
CA VAL A 124 9.50 -16.85 -15.76
C VAL A 124 8.64 -16.29 -16.90
N ALA A 125 9.27 -16.08 -18.04
CA ALA A 125 8.56 -15.70 -19.24
C ALA A 125 7.63 -16.83 -19.70
N GLY A 126 6.49 -16.48 -20.28
CA GLY A 126 5.53 -17.44 -20.82
C GLY A 126 4.08 -17.00 -20.64
N LEU A 127 3.21 -17.63 -21.40
CA LEU A 127 1.77 -17.37 -21.44
C LEU A 127 0.93 -18.54 -20.94
N GLU A 128 1.50 -19.73 -20.98
CA GLU A 128 0.85 -20.97 -20.59
C GLU A 128 0.60 -21.04 -19.09
N PRO A 129 -0.46 -21.71 -18.63
CA PRO A 129 -0.76 -21.89 -17.23
C PRO A 129 0.26 -22.84 -16.59
N LYS A 130 1.42 -22.31 -16.22
CA LYS A 130 2.47 -22.99 -15.47
C LYS A 130 2.64 -22.35 -14.10
N ASP A 131 3.03 -23.14 -13.13
CA ASP A 131 3.17 -22.72 -11.74
C ASP A 131 4.22 -21.62 -11.53
N ASP A 132 5.22 -21.54 -12.44
CA ASP A 132 6.29 -20.53 -12.38
C ASP A 132 5.99 -19.27 -13.20
N VAL A 133 4.87 -19.24 -13.91
CA VAL A 133 4.41 -18.06 -14.65
C VAL A 133 3.49 -17.23 -13.77
N GLN A 134 3.85 -15.98 -13.54
CA GLN A 134 2.91 -15.04 -12.96
C GLN A 134 1.93 -14.54 -14.00
N HIS A 135 0.66 -14.55 -13.66
CA HIS A 135 -0.44 -14.24 -14.55
C HIS A 135 -1.15 -12.94 -14.17
N ALA A 136 -1.64 -12.22 -15.19
CA ALA A 136 -2.61 -11.16 -15.04
C ALA A 136 -4.01 -11.77 -15.18
N ASP A 137 -4.80 -11.63 -14.13
CA ASP A 137 -6.18 -12.08 -14.09
C ASP A 137 -7.12 -10.90 -13.80
N VAL A 138 -8.40 -11.07 -14.16
CA VAL A 138 -9.46 -10.13 -13.81
C VAL A 138 -10.68 -10.90 -13.30
N SER A 139 -11.24 -10.40 -12.21
CA SER A 139 -12.57 -10.76 -11.73
C SER A 139 -13.54 -9.66 -12.13
N TYR A 140 -14.73 -9.99 -12.63
CA TYR A 140 -15.72 -8.97 -13.03
C TYR A 140 -17.12 -9.31 -12.53
N SER A 141 -17.91 -8.27 -12.28
CA SER A 141 -19.28 -8.36 -11.78
C SER A 141 -20.22 -7.50 -12.61
N ASP A 142 -21.38 -8.04 -12.97
CA ASP A 142 -22.47 -7.36 -13.67
C ASP A 142 -23.65 -7.06 -12.72
N ASP A 143 -23.54 -7.41 -11.45
CA ASP A 143 -24.59 -7.28 -10.43
C ASP A 143 -24.16 -6.44 -9.21
N ASP A 144 -23.38 -5.38 -9.48
CA ASP A 144 -22.95 -4.43 -8.46
C ASP A 144 -22.05 -5.04 -7.37
N GLY A 145 -21.17 -5.97 -7.76
CA GLY A 145 -20.26 -6.67 -6.87
C GLY A 145 -20.90 -7.78 -6.06
N GLY A 146 -22.12 -8.21 -6.40
CA GLY A 146 -22.82 -9.30 -5.72
C GLY A 146 -22.21 -10.67 -6.03
N THR A 147 -21.94 -10.94 -7.31
CA THR A 147 -21.28 -12.16 -7.78
C THR A 147 -20.15 -11.83 -8.75
N TRP A 148 -19.18 -12.74 -8.88
CA TRP A 148 -17.96 -12.51 -9.63
C TRP A 148 -17.66 -13.67 -10.59
N GLN A 149 -17.25 -13.31 -11.82
CA GLN A 149 -16.70 -14.20 -12.81
C GLN A 149 -15.21 -13.89 -12.99
N HIS A 150 -14.41 -14.86 -13.48
CA HIS A 150 -12.97 -14.73 -13.55
C HIS A 150 -12.45 -15.03 -14.95
N ARG A 151 -11.47 -14.23 -15.39
CA ARG A 151 -10.86 -14.39 -16.71
C ARG A 151 -9.36 -14.10 -16.63
N ARG A 152 -8.58 -14.85 -17.41
CA ARG A 152 -7.14 -14.62 -17.55
C ARG A 152 -6.85 -13.68 -18.70
N LEU A 153 -6.00 -12.68 -18.46
CA LEU A 153 -5.60 -11.68 -19.44
C LEU A 153 -4.14 -11.83 -19.91
N THR A 154 -3.39 -12.79 -19.35
CA THR A 154 -1.94 -12.94 -19.59
C THR A 154 -1.59 -12.92 -21.07
N ALA A 155 -2.32 -13.65 -21.93
CA ALA A 155 -2.05 -13.70 -23.36
C ALA A 155 -2.30 -12.38 -24.10
N GLN A 156 -3.06 -11.47 -23.52
CA GLN A 156 -3.34 -10.14 -24.09
C GLN A 156 -2.33 -9.08 -23.62
N LEU A 157 -1.77 -9.25 -22.40
CA LEU A 157 -0.97 -8.22 -21.73
C LEU A 157 0.52 -8.57 -21.61
N LYS A 158 0.89 -9.85 -21.76
CA LYS A 158 2.27 -10.29 -21.54
C LYS A 158 2.95 -10.60 -22.89
N ASN A 159 3.96 -9.85 -23.25
CA ASN A 159 4.83 -10.20 -24.39
C ASN A 159 5.96 -11.13 -23.93
N PRO A 160 6.71 -11.78 -24.86
CA PRO A 160 7.75 -12.76 -24.50
C PRO A 160 8.89 -12.26 -23.63
N GLY A 161 9.14 -10.94 -23.58
CA GLY A 161 10.20 -10.36 -22.77
C GLY A 161 9.79 -10.06 -21.33
N ILE A 162 8.49 -10.06 -21.05
CA ILE A 162 7.97 -9.78 -19.71
C ILE A 162 7.98 -11.07 -18.89
N THR A 163 8.64 -11.04 -17.73
CA THR A 163 8.66 -12.17 -16.78
C THR A 163 7.58 -12.01 -15.72
N GLY A 164 7.64 -10.98 -14.87
CA GLY A 164 6.62 -10.65 -13.87
C GLY A 164 5.66 -9.58 -14.36
N LEU A 165 4.40 -9.64 -13.93
CA LEU A 165 3.45 -8.54 -14.09
C LEU A 165 2.34 -8.61 -13.05
N PHE A 166 1.87 -7.45 -12.61
CA PHE A 166 0.69 -7.33 -11.77
C PHE A 166 -0.02 -5.99 -12.00
N ALA A 167 -1.33 -5.96 -11.77
CA ALA A 167 -2.08 -4.72 -11.82
C ALA A 167 -1.62 -3.79 -10.68
N ALA A 168 -1.33 -2.53 -10.98
CA ALA A 168 -1.01 -1.56 -9.96
C ALA A 168 -2.24 -1.36 -9.06
N ALA A 169 -2.14 -1.88 -7.83
CA ALA A 169 -3.27 -2.01 -6.91
C ALA A 169 -3.94 -0.66 -6.59
N GLY A 170 -5.25 -0.67 -6.39
CA GLY A 170 -6.08 0.48 -6.06
C GLY A 170 -7.20 0.72 -7.05
N GLN A 171 -6.97 1.48 -8.11
CA GLN A 171 -8.01 1.76 -9.10
C GLN A 171 -7.48 2.05 -10.50
N GLY A 172 -8.25 1.58 -11.52
CA GLY A 172 -8.19 2.05 -12.89
C GLY A 172 -9.26 3.09 -13.16
N ILE A 173 -9.38 3.55 -14.42
CA ILE A 173 -10.32 4.60 -14.83
C ILE A 173 -11.07 4.24 -16.11
N GLN A 174 -12.20 4.89 -16.33
CA GLN A 174 -12.77 5.12 -17.65
C GLN A 174 -12.49 6.56 -18.08
N ILE A 175 -11.98 6.77 -19.29
CA ILE A 175 -11.73 8.11 -19.85
C ILE A 175 -13.09 8.79 -20.06
N HIS A 176 -13.29 9.97 -19.47
CA HIS A 176 -14.58 10.64 -19.47
C HIS A 176 -14.73 11.71 -20.55
N THR A 177 -13.63 12.14 -21.19
CA THR A 177 -13.64 13.22 -22.18
C THR A 177 -12.53 13.04 -23.22
N GLY A 178 -12.57 13.80 -24.30
CA GLY A 178 -11.56 13.79 -25.35
C GLY A 178 -11.76 12.67 -26.38
N PRO A 179 -10.76 12.45 -27.26
CA PRO A 179 -10.86 11.50 -28.37
C PRO A 179 -11.03 10.04 -27.96
N PHE A 180 -10.63 9.71 -26.74
CA PHE A 180 -10.66 8.35 -26.20
C PHE A 180 -11.73 8.17 -25.12
N ALA A 181 -12.74 9.06 -25.08
CA ALA A 181 -13.85 8.93 -24.12
C ALA A 181 -14.53 7.56 -24.23
N GLY A 182 -14.78 6.92 -23.08
CA GLY A 182 -15.32 5.56 -22.98
C GLY A 182 -14.24 4.48 -22.82
N ARG A 183 -12.98 4.73 -23.21
CA ARG A 183 -11.87 3.79 -23.04
C ARG A 183 -11.64 3.49 -21.55
N LEU A 184 -11.50 2.20 -21.23
CA LEU A 184 -11.08 1.72 -19.92
C LEU A 184 -9.55 1.65 -19.85
N VAL A 185 -8.95 2.11 -18.75
CA VAL A 185 -7.49 2.12 -18.57
C VAL A 185 -7.12 1.58 -17.20
N GLN A 186 -6.29 0.53 -17.17
CA GLN A 186 -5.72 -0.08 -15.97
C GLN A 186 -4.20 -0.03 -16.03
N GLN A 187 -3.57 0.37 -14.93
CA GLN A 187 -2.13 0.45 -14.83
C GLN A 187 -1.51 -0.88 -14.39
N TYR A 188 -0.33 -1.20 -14.92
CA TYR A 188 0.44 -2.39 -14.61
C TYR A 188 1.87 -2.06 -14.23
N VAL A 189 2.45 -2.91 -13.37
CA VAL A 189 3.88 -3.00 -13.08
C VAL A 189 4.40 -4.27 -13.74
N LEU A 190 5.53 -4.17 -14.43
CA LEU A 190 6.10 -5.25 -15.21
C LEU A 190 7.57 -5.44 -14.89
N LEU A 191 8.05 -6.66 -15.01
CA LEU A 191 9.46 -7.00 -14.91
C LEU A 191 9.95 -7.46 -16.28
N MET A 192 10.91 -6.74 -16.84
CA MET A 192 11.51 -7.05 -18.12
C MET A 192 13.03 -6.87 -18.04
N GLU A 193 13.79 -7.93 -18.37
CA GLU A 193 15.25 -7.93 -18.30
C GLU A 193 15.81 -7.46 -16.93
N GLY A 194 15.13 -7.84 -15.84
CA GLY A 194 15.49 -7.46 -14.47
C GLY A 194 15.17 -6.03 -14.06
N SER A 195 14.55 -5.25 -14.96
CA SER A 195 14.13 -3.86 -14.69
C SER A 195 12.63 -3.76 -14.45
N ILE A 196 12.23 -3.00 -13.43
CA ILE A 196 10.82 -2.68 -13.17
C ILE A 196 10.38 -1.60 -14.17
N MET A 197 9.28 -1.87 -14.85
CA MET A 197 8.65 -1.00 -15.84
C MET A 197 7.19 -0.79 -15.46
N ALA A 198 6.56 0.25 -16.00
CA ALA A 198 5.12 0.44 -15.94
C ALA A 198 4.52 0.42 -17.35
N ALA A 199 3.23 0.15 -17.45
CA ALA A 199 2.46 0.32 -18.69
C ALA A 199 0.97 0.47 -18.37
N SER A 200 0.23 1.06 -19.31
CA SER A 200 -1.22 1.04 -19.29
C SER A 200 -1.74 -0.15 -20.08
N ALA A 201 -2.68 -0.90 -19.53
CA ALA A 201 -3.57 -1.73 -20.31
C ALA A 201 -4.85 -0.96 -20.60
N PHE A 202 -5.36 -1.02 -21.83
CA PHE A 202 -6.57 -0.30 -22.21
C PHE A 202 -7.53 -1.18 -23.03
N SER A 203 -8.81 -0.85 -22.97
CA SER A 203 -9.90 -1.51 -23.67
C SER A 203 -10.86 -0.47 -24.27
N ASP A 204 -11.21 -0.67 -25.55
CA ASP A 204 -12.18 0.15 -26.29
C ASP A 204 -13.52 -0.58 -26.50
N ASP A 205 -13.71 -1.76 -25.90
CA ASP A 205 -14.86 -2.64 -26.07
C ASP A 205 -15.46 -3.10 -24.72
N HIS A 206 -15.51 -2.20 -23.75
CA HIS A 206 -16.09 -2.45 -22.43
C HIS A 206 -15.41 -3.62 -21.67
N GLY A 207 -14.09 -3.78 -21.87
CA GLY A 207 -13.29 -4.77 -21.20
C GLY A 207 -13.35 -6.18 -21.79
N GLU A 208 -13.92 -6.37 -22.99
CA GLU A 208 -13.90 -7.67 -23.66
C GLU A 208 -12.50 -8.03 -24.15
N THR A 209 -11.76 -7.07 -24.70
CA THR A 209 -10.35 -7.24 -25.06
C THR A 209 -9.49 -6.13 -24.45
N TRP A 210 -8.23 -6.47 -24.19
CA TRP A 210 -7.25 -5.57 -23.58
C TRP A 210 -5.97 -5.52 -24.39
N GLN A 211 -5.38 -4.34 -24.50
CA GLN A 211 -4.10 -4.11 -25.16
C GLN A 211 -3.14 -3.45 -24.17
N LEU A 212 -1.86 -3.82 -24.26
CA LEU A 212 -0.79 -3.18 -23.49
C LEU A 212 -0.19 -2.04 -24.32
N GLY A 213 -0.09 -0.85 -23.71
CA GLY A 213 0.63 0.29 -24.28
C GLY A 213 2.15 0.13 -24.21
N GLU A 214 2.88 1.17 -24.58
CA GLU A 214 4.33 1.20 -24.48
C GLU A 214 4.81 1.13 -23.03
N LEU A 215 5.99 0.50 -22.84
CA LEU A 215 6.59 0.37 -21.53
C LEU A 215 7.24 1.68 -21.10
N ILE A 216 6.93 2.10 -19.87
CA ILE A 216 7.53 3.26 -19.22
C ILE A 216 8.71 2.76 -18.39
N GLY A 217 9.91 3.17 -18.77
CA GLY A 217 11.14 2.86 -18.04
C GLY A 217 11.57 3.96 -17.07
N PRO A 218 12.78 3.83 -16.49
CA PRO A 218 13.38 4.88 -15.69
C PRO A 218 13.47 6.19 -16.49
N GLY A 219 13.05 7.30 -15.85
CA GLY A 219 13.16 8.62 -16.45
C GLY A 219 14.58 9.15 -16.48
N THR A 220 14.72 10.43 -16.82
CA THR A 220 16.02 11.12 -16.88
C THR A 220 16.77 11.15 -15.55
N THR A 221 16.07 10.97 -14.44
CA THR A 221 16.66 10.89 -13.10
C THR A 221 17.27 9.53 -12.76
N GLY A 222 17.06 8.51 -13.61
CA GLY A 222 17.44 7.13 -13.35
C GLY A 222 16.54 6.40 -12.34
N VAL A 223 15.55 7.08 -11.77
CA VAL A 223 14.54 6.46 -10.88
C VAL A 223 13.45 5.84 -11.76
N GLY A 224 13.21 4.54 -11.59
CA GLY A 224 12.19 3.79 -12.34
C GLY A 224 10.79 3.93 -11.74
N PRO A 225 9.77 3.59 -12.54
CA PRO A 225 8.39 3.50 -12.07
C PRO A 225 8.19 2.25 -11.21
N ASN A 226 7.06 2.25 -10.48
CA ASN A 226 6.54 1.10 -9.75
C ASN A 226 5.00 1.20 -9.78
N GLU A 227 4.29 0.78 -8.72
CA GLU A 227 2.83 0.93 -8.64
C GLU A 227 2.41 2.37 -8.98
N ASN A 228 1.50 2.47 -9.92
CA ASN A 228 1.14 3.76 -10.52
C ASN A 228 -0.37 3.91 -10.68
N LYS A 229 -0.82 5.14 -10.72
CA LYS A 229 -2.23 5.51 -10.85
C LYS A 229 -2.39 6.49 -12.01
N VAL A 230 -3.57 6.51 -12.59
CA VAL A 230 -3.89 7.38 -13.71
C VAL A 230 -5.20 8.12 -13.45
N VAL A 231 -5.29 9.36 -13.96
CA VAL A 231 -6.54 10.11 -14.08
C VAL A 231 -6.65 10.70 -15.47
N CYS A 232 -7.88 10.88 -15.94
CA CYS A 232 -8.17 11.66 -17.13
C CYS A 232 -8.32 13.14 -16.73
N LEU A 233 -7.57 14.03 -17.34
CA LEU A 233 -7.65 15.47 -17.14
C LEU A 233 -8.88 16.06 -17.86
N ASP A 234 -9.17 17.32 -17.64
CA ASP A 234 -10.33 18.00 -18.23
C ASP A 234 -10.23 18.20 -19.76
N ASP A 235 -9.02 18.18 -20.30
CA ASP A 235 -8.72 18.25 -21.74
C ASP A 235 -8.64 16.89 -22.45
N GLY A 236 -8.79 15.79 -21.71
CA GLY A 236 -8.74 14.41 -22.21
C GLY A 236 -7.34 13.80 -22.21
N GLN A 237 -6.31 14.53 -21.79
CA GLN A 237 -5.00 13.93 -21.51
C GLN A 237 -5.08 13.04 -20.27
N LEU A 238 -4.13 12.12 -20.14
CA LEU A 238 -3.98 11.30 -18.94
C LEU A 238 -2.76 11.76 -18.15
N LEU A 239 -2.93 11.92 -16.83
CA LEU A 239 -1.85 12.11 -15.88
C LEU A 239 -1.62 10.83 -15.10
N LEU A 240 -0.38 10.35 -15.10
CA LEU A 240 0.09 9.23 -14.30
C LEU A 240 0.91 9.72 -13.10
N HIS A 241 0.67 9.14 -11.93
CA HIS A 241 1.57 9.23 -10.79
C HIS A 241 2.08 7.84 -10.41
N SER A 242 3.41 7.71 -10.23
CA SER A 242 4.05 6.47 -9.81
C SER A 242 4.68 6.57 -8.43
N ARG A 243 4.60 5.49 -7.67
CA ARG A 243 5.35 5.25 -6.46
C ARG A 243 6.84 5.37 -6.73
N ALA A 244 7.55 6.14 -5.91
CA ALA A 244 9.00 6.30 -5.97
C ALA A 244 9.50 6.93 -4.66
N THR A 245 10.81 7.11 -4.53
CA THR A 245 11.44 7.84 -3.42
C THR A 245 12.51 8.78 -3.99
N PRO A 246 12.71 9.99 -3.46
CA PRO A 246 12.09 10.61 -2.24
C PRO A 246 10.73 11.27 -2.49
N CYS A 247 10.20 11.24 -3.70
CA CYS A 247 8.88 11.78 -4.05
C CYS A 247 8.28 10.99 -5.20
N ARG A 248 6.98 11.14 -5.40
CA ARG A 248 6.27 10.52 -6.52
C ARG A 248 6.82 11.00 -7.86
N LEU A 249 6.63 10.17 -8.89
CA LEU A 249 6.92 10.51 -10.27
C LEU A 249 5.62 10.73 -11.05
N SER A 250 5.65 11.56 -12.09
CA SER A 250 4.52 11.81 -12.97
C SER A 250 4.91 11.68 -14.44
N ALA A 251 3.94 11.32 -15.28
CA ALA A 251 4.03 11.35 -16.74
C ALA A 251 2.66 11.72 -17.33
N VAL A 252 2.64 12.17 -18.58
CA VAL A 252 1.42 12.55 -19.31
C VAL A 252 1.32 11.71 -20.59
N SER A 253 0.08 11.31 -20.94
CA SER A 253 -0.26 10.67 -22.20
C SER A 253 -1.29 11.51 -22.95
N GLU A 254 -1.07 11.72 -24.25
CA GLU A 254 -1.98 12.44 -25.15
C GLU A 254 -2.81 11.49 -26.04
N ASP A 255 -2.55 10.20 -25.96
CA ASP A 255 -3.10 9.16 -26.83
C ASP A 255 -3.88 8.08 -26.09
N GLY A 256 -4.44 8.45 -24.92
CA GLY A 256 -5.29 7.56 -24.13
C GLY A 256 -4.54 6.39 -23.49
N GLY A 257 -3.29 6.60 -23.10
CA GLY A 257 -2.48 5.62 -22.36
C GLY A 257 -1.64 4.70 -23.24
N GLN A 258 -1.55 4.97 -24.55
CA GLN A 258 -0.71 4.15 -25.44
C GLN A 258 0.77 4.48 -25.29
N THR A 259 1.11 5.79 -25.23
CA THR A 259 2.46 6.28 -24.99
C THR A 259 2.49 7.33 -23.88
N TRP A 260 3.65 7.53 -23.29
CA TRP A 260 3.82 8.41 -22.13
C TRP A 260 5.06 9.30 -22.25
N SER A 261 4.97 10.51 -21.75
CA SER A 261 6.13 11.37 -21.57
C SER A 261 7.13 10.75 -20.59
N PRO A 262 8.43 11.17 -20.63
CA PRO A 262 9.40 10.74 -19.61
C PRO A 262 8.93 11.10 -18.19
N LEU A 263 9.17 10.20 -17.23
CA LEU A 263 8.85 10.41 -15.82
C LEU A 263 9.56 11.64 -15.25
N GLN A 264 8.82 12.45 -14.51
CA GLN A 264 9.30 13.64 -13.82
C GLN A 264 8.97 13.56 -12.32
N PRO A 265 9.85 14.05 -11.42
CA PRO A 265 9.56 14.08 -9.99
C PRO A 265 8.45 15.10 -9.67
N VAL A 266 7.66 14.77 -8.62
CA VAL A 266 6.63 15.63 -8.04
C VAL A 266 7.05 16.00 -6.61
N PRO A 267 7.87 17.02 -6.40
CA PRO A 267 8.44 17.36 -5.08
C PRO A 267 7.39 17.70 -4.00
N ASP A 268 6.23 18.20 -4.41
CA ASP A 268 5.11 18.51 -3.51
C ASP A 268 4.50 17.27 -2.86
N LEU A 269 4.78 16.07 -3.39
CA LEU A 269 4.30 14.79 -2.89
C LEU A 269 5.48 13.88 -2.49
N PRO A 270 6.13 14.12 -1.34
CA PRO A 270 7.14 13.21 -0.80
C PRO A 270 6.57 11.80 -0.67
N ASP A 271 7.39 10.79 -0.94
CA ASP A 271 6.93 9.41 -0.99
C ASP A 271 8.05 8.46 -0.54
N PRO A 272 7.81 7.57 0.45
CA PRO A 272 8.80 6.59 0.92
C PRO A 272 8.80 5.31 0.08
N SER A 273 8.49 5.38 -1.19
CA SER A 273 8.20 4.23 -2.05
C SER A 273 6.95 3.48 -1.56
N ASP A 274 5.81 4.20 -1.51
CA ASP A 274 4.52 3.70 -1.05
C ASP A 274 3.45 3.75 -2.15
N ASN A 275 2.47 2.83 -2.12
CA ASN A 275 1.37 2.83 -3.10
C ASN A 275 0.28 3.84 -2.69
N GLY A 276 0.48 5.08 -3.06
CA GLY A 276 -0.52 6.13 -2.92
C GLY A 276 -1.54 6.13 -4.05
N SER A 277 -2.45 7.08 -4.04
CA SER A 277 -3.54 7.19 -5.00
C SER A 277 -3.59 8.54 -5.70
N LEU A 278 -4.30 8.56 -6.82
CA LEU A 278 -4.61 9.73 -7.63
C LEU A 278 -6.05 9.59 -8.14
N ALA A 279 -6.88 10.60 -7.95
CA ALA A 279 -8.27 10.60 -8.40
C ALA A 279 -8.74 12.01 -8.79
N ARG A 280 -9.83 12.09 -9.55
CA ARG A 280 -10.48 13.38 -9.80
C ARG A 280 -11.27 13.84 -8.58
N PHE A 281 -11.28 15.16 -8.33
CA PHE A 281 -12.10 15.75 -7.28
C PHE A 281 -13.60 15.72 -7.62
N ASP A 282 -13.96 15.82 -8.89
CA ASP A 282 -15.35 15.77 -9.34
C ASP A 282 -15.92 14.34 -9.46
N GLY A 283 -15.07 13.32 -9.20
CA GLY A 283 -15.44 11.90 -9.25
C GLY A 283 -15.42 11.31 -10.65
N LEU A 284 -15.50 9.98 -10.73
CA LEU A 284 -15.51 9.23 -11.99
C LEU A 284 -16.47 8.05 -11.92
N PRO A 285 -17.21 7.87 -12.97
CA PRO A 285 -17.65 8.89 -13.90
C PRO A 285 -18.42 9.96 -13.14
N ALA A 286 -18.40 11.19 -13.58
CA ALA A 286 -19.02 12.35 -12.91
C ALA A 286 -20.55 12.24 -12.67
N VAL A 287 -21.13 11.07 -12.94
CA VAL A 287 -22.57 10.79 -12.82
C VAL A 287 -23.07 10.88 -11.37
N HIS A 288 -22.18 10.65 -10.40
CA HIS A 288 -22.55 10.56 -8.98
C HIS A 288 -21.93 11.65 -8.11
N ALA A 289 -20.93 12.37 -8.60
CA ALA A 289 -20.29 13.42 -7.84
C ALA A 289 -20.72 14.81 -8.36
N PRO A 290 -21.04 15.77 -7.46
CA PRO A 290 -21.27 17.13 -7.88
C PRO A 290 -19.97 17.74 -8.39
N GLY A 291 -19.73 17.67 -9.69
CA GLY A 291 -18.69 18.41 -10.37
C GLY A 291 -19.23 19.75 -10.85
N SER A 292 -18.37 20.77 -10.89
CA SER A 292 -18.64 22.03 -11.56
C SER A 292 -17.52 22.30 -12.57
N ALA A 293 -17.78 23.18 -13.54
CA ALA A 293 -16.73 23.64 -14.44
C ALA A 293 -15.56 24.29 -13.69
N GLU A 294 -15.79 24.79 -12.48
CA GLU A 294 -14.78 25.39 -11.61
C GLU A 294 -13.83 24.34 -10.99
N THR A 295 -14.25 23.08 -10.88
CA THR A 295 -13.46 21.99 -10.27
C THR A 295 -12.99 20.95 -11.28
N SER A 296 -13.18 21.18 -12.57
CA SER A 296 -12.79 20.23 -13.63
C SER A 296 -11.30 19.93 -13.67
N THR A 297 -10.45 20.88 -13.24
CA THR A 297 -8.98 20.73 -13.12
C THR A 297 -8.52 20.19 -11.77
N TRP A 298 -9.45 19.90 -10.85
CA TRP A 298 -9.10 19.54 -9.48
C TRP A 298 -8.85 18.03 -9.34
N LEU A 299 -7.72 17.72 -8.71
CA LEU A 299 -7.30 16.34 -8.45
C LEU A 299 -7.09 16.10 -6.96
N LEU A 300 -7.29 14.85 -6.55
CA LEU A 300 -7.03 14.34 -5.23
C LEU A 300 -5.83 13.38 -5.28
N ALA A 301 -4.97 13.44 -4.27
CA ALA A 301 -3.94 12.42 -4.04
C ALA A 301 -3.94 12.01 -2.57
N SER A 302 -3.65 10.74 -2.30
CA SER A 302 -3.34 10.24 -0.97
C SER A 302 -2.02 9.47 -1.01
N ASN A 303 -1.14 9.76 -0.07
CA ASN A 303 0.14 9.06 0.09
C ASN A 303 0.75 9.33 1.46
N ASN A 304 1.76 8.55 1.84
CA ASN A 304 2.57 8.85 3.02
C ASN A 304 3.42 10.09 2.75
N HIS A 305 3.26 11.12 3.58
CA HIS A 305 3.95 12.40 3.40
C HIS A 305 5.30 12.43 4.13
N ASP A 306 6.15 11.50 3.80
CA ASP A 306 7.53 11.39 4.28
C ASP A 306 8.38 10.75 3.18
N PRO A 307 9.59 11.25 2.89
CA PRO A 307 10.40 10.71 1.80
C PRO A 307 11.04 9.34 2.12
N HIS A 308 10.99 8.85 3.36
CA HIS A 308 11.74 7.66 3.78
C HIS A 308 10.96 6.69 4.66
N LEU A 309 9.97 7.17 5.43
CA LEU A 309 9.23 6.37 6.39
C LEU A 309 7.77 6.23 5.95
N ARG A 310 7.21 5.02 6.02
CA ARG A 310 5.78 4.78 5.78
C ARG A 310 4.95 5.26 6.95
N ARG A 311 4.63 6.55 6.91
CA ARG A 311 3.87 7.24 7.95
C ARG A 311 3.17 8.47 7.41
N ASN A 312 2.27 9.02 8.23
CA ASN A 312 1.61 10.29 7.98
C ASN A 312 0.89 10.30 6.63
N THR A 313 -0.10 9.42 6.47
CA THR A 313 -0.96 9.46 5.27
C THR A 313 -1.65 10.81 5.19
N VAL A 314 -1.43 11.51 4.08
CA VAL A 314 -1.97 12.84 3.79
C VAL A 314 -2.90 12.76 2.60
N LEU A 315 -4.02 13.46 2.70
CA LEU A 315 -4.92 13.75 1.59
C LEU A 315 -4.57 15.12 1.02
N SER A 316 -4.23 15.18 -0.26
CA SER A 316 -3.81 16.39 -0.97
C SER A 316 -4.79 16.78 -2.08
N LEU A 317 -4.95 18.08 -2.33
CA LEU A 317 -5.76 18.63 -3.42
C LEU A 317 -4.91 19.52 -4.32
N SER A 318 -4.98 19.24 -5.61
CA SER A 318 -4.47 20.09 -6.68
C SER A 318 -5.64 20.81 -7.37
N PRO A 319 -5.59 22.13 -7.57
CA PRO A 319 -6.60 22.86 -8.33
C PRO A 319 -6.23 23.05 -9.81
N ASP A 320 -5.10 22.52 -10.27
CA ASP A 320 -4.44 22.88 -11.52
C ASP A 320 -3.89 21.66 -12.29
N ASN A 321 -4.72 20.61 -12.42
CA ASN A 321 -4.38 19.38 -13.15
C ASN A 321 -3.09 18.69 -12.63
N GLY A 322 -2.80 18.79 -11.33
CA GLY A 322 -1.65 18.14 -10.71
C GLY A 322 -0.34 18.93 -10.78
N ALA A 323 -0.37 20.17 -11.29
CA ALA A 323 0.83 21.02 -11.36
C ALA A 323 1.33 21.43 -9.96
N THR A 324 0.42 21.73 -9.04
CA THR A 324 0.72 22.02 -7.63
C THR A 324 -0.24 21.34 -6.68
N TRP A 325 0.17 21.15 -5.41
CA TRP A 325 -0.60 20.47 -4.37
C TRP A 325 -0.67 21.30 -3.08
N PRO A 326 -1.32 22.49 -3.12
CA PRO A 326 -1.26 23.46 -2.03
C PRO A 326 -2.08 23.08 -0.79
N ALA A 327 -3.17 22.33 -0.93
CA ALA A 327 -4.04 21.96 0.18
C ALA A 327 -3.74 20.53 0.63
N LYS A 328 -3.48 20.36 1.93
CA LYS A 328 -3.11 19.08 2.54
C LYS A 328 -3.78 18.90 3.90
N LEU A 329 -4.37 17.72 4.12
CA LEU A 329 -4.91 17.26 5.40
C LEU A 329 -4.16 16.01 5.86
N LEU A 330 -3.71 15.98 7.10
CA LEU A 330 -3.19 14.78 7.72
C LEU A 330 -4.36 13.84 8.06
N LEU A 331 -4.44 12.71 7.37
CA LEU A 331 -5.49 11.71 7.58
C LEU A 331 -5.12 10.73 8.70
N CYS A 332 -3.92 10.16 8.63
CA CYS A 332 -3.43 9.18 9.59
C CYS A 332 -2.04 9.59 10.09
N PRO A 333 -1.92 10.13 11.30
CA PRO A 333 -0.62 10.39 11.91
C PRO A 333 0.09 9.09 12.31
N GLY A 334 1.42 9.08 12.23
CA GLY A 334 2.24 7.93 12.58
C GLY A 334 2.21 6.82 11.53
N SER A 335 2.47 5.58 11.96
CA SER A 335 2.62 4.42 11.10
C SER A 335 1.40 4.17 10.22
N SER A 336 1.58 4.32 8.93
CA SER A 336 0.56 4.08 7.89
C SER A 336 1.25 3.65 6.61
N ALA A 337 0.48 3.09 5.65
CA ALA A 337 1.05 2.60 4.40
C ALA A 337 0.08 2.87 3.24
N TYR A 338 -0.16 1.89 2.37
CA TYR A 338 -0.94 2.02 1.16
C TYR A 338 -2.29 2.73 1.37
N SER A 339 -2.68 3.54 0.41
CA SER A 339 -3.96 4.27 0.45
C SER A 339 -4.58 4.41 -0.93
N THR A 340 -5.91 4.43 -0.97
CA THR A 340 -6.70 4.69 -2.18
C THR A 340 -7.78 5.72 -1.88
N VAL A 341 -7.91 6.73 -2.75
CA VAL A 341 -8.86 7.84 -2.62
C VAL A 341 -9.88 7.83 -3.75
N THR A 342 -11.12 8.16 -3.45
CA THR A 342 -12.18 8.37 -4.44
C THR A 342 -13.17 9.43 -3.98
N ARG A 343 -13.95 10.01 -4.90
CA ARG A 343 -15.08 10.86 -4.57
C ARG A 343 -16.30 10.00 -4.26
N LEU A 344 -17.01 10.31 -3.18
CA LEU A 344 -18.23 9.60 -2.78
C LEU A 344 -19.48 10.24 -3.39
N PRO A 345 -20.60 9.49 -3.51
CA PRO A 345 -21.84 10.02 -4.10
C PRO A 345 -22.46 11.20 -3.33
N ASP A 346 -22.24 11.29 -2.02
CA ASP A 346 -22.69 12.41 -1.18
C ASP A 346 -21.82 13.67 -1.29
N GLY A 347 -20.73 13.58 -2.07
CA GLY A 347 -19.78 14.67 -2.25
C GLY A 347 -18.64 14.71 -1.23
N ASN A 348 -18.57 13.78 -0.30
CA ASN A 348 -17.40 13.58 0.56
C ASN A 348 -16.25 12.91 -0.20
N ILE A 349 -15.10 12.83 0.42
CA ILE A 349 -13.91 12.14 -0.09
C ILE A 349 -13.74 10.85 0.71
N GLY A 350 -13.84 9.70 0.03
CA GLY A 350 -13.58 8.39 0.61
C GLY A 350 -12.10 8.04 0.50
N VAL A 351 -11.51 7.56 1.59
CA VAL A 351 -10.14 7.04 1.61
C VAL A 351 -10.12 5.69 2.30
N LEU A 352 -9.50 4.71 1.66
CA LEU A 352 -9.20 3.40 2.24
C LEU A 352 -7.70 3.28 2.43
N TYR A 353 -7.22 2.97 3.64
CA TYR A 353 -5.80 3.00 3.95
C TYR A 353 -5.39 1.97 5.00
N GLU A 354 -4.09 1.64 5.03
CA GLU A 354 -3.45 0.79 6.03
C GLU A 354 -2.88 1.62 7.18
N ARG A 355 -3.00 1.14 8.42
CA ARG A 355 -2.39 1.78 9.60
C ARG A 355 -1.82 0.79 10.60
N ASP A 356 -1.07 1.31 11.59
CA ASP A 356 -0.53 0.61 12.75
C ASP A 356 0.29 -0.63 12.38
N GLY A 357 1.27 -0.47 11.47
CA GLY A 357 2.13 -1.57 11.03
C GLY A 357 1.33 -2.68 10.35
N TYR A 358 0.40 -2.31 9.46
CA TYR A 358 -0.54 -3.18 8.74
C TYR A 358 -1.52 -3.92 9.65
N ARG A 359 -1.84 -3.36 10.82
CA ARG A 359 -2.83 -3.95 11.71
C ARG A 359 -4.24 -3.83 11.15
N GLU A 360 -4.56 -2.70 10.53
CA GLU A 360 -5.92 -2.36 10.13
C GLU A 360 -6.00 -1.85 8.69
N ILE A 361 -7.09 -2.22 8.02
CA ILE A 361 -7.61 -1.55 6.82
C ILE A 361 -8.76 -0.66 7.26
N VAL A 362 -8.63 0.64 7.01
CA VAL A 362 -9.56 1.66 7.51
C VAL A 362 -10.17 2.43 6.36
N PHE A 363 -11.49 2.58 6.38
CA PHE A 363 -12.22 3.51 5.53
C PHE A 363 -12.53 4.79 6.31
N ALA A 364 -12.30 5.95 5.68
CA ALA A 364 -12.71 7.24 6.20
C ALA A 364 -13.49 8.04 5.14
N SER A 365 -14.58 8.67 5.55
CA SER A 365 -15.35 9.65 4.75
C SER A 365 -15.04 11.06 5.25
N ILE A 366 -14.39 11.88 4.42
CA ILE A 366 -13.88 13.21 4.76
C ILE A 366 -14.74 14.27 4.06
N PRO A 367 -15.36 15.21 4.78
CA PRO A 367 -16.04 16.35 4.16
C PRO A 367 -15.09 17.13 3.24
N ALA A 368 -15.45 17.23 1.97
CA ALA A 368 -14.62 17.90 0.95
C ALA A 368 -14.27 19.35 1.32
N GLY A 369 -15.17 20.03 2.06
CA GLY A 369 -14.98 21.38 2.54
C GLY A 369 -13.76 21.57 3.44
N GLN A 370 -13.32 20.53 4.16
CA GLN A 370 -12.11 20.61 4.98
C GLN A 370 -10.86 20.82 4.11
N LEU A 371 -10.79 20.15 2.96
CA LEU A 371 -9.64 20.23 2.06
C LEU A 371 -9.74 21.48 1.16
N THR A 372 -10.91 21.77 0.60
CA THR A 372 -11.10 22.95 -0.26
C THR A 372 -10.90 24.26 0.48
N GLY A 373 -11.26 24.31 1.77
CA GLY A 373 -11.04 25.47 2.63
C GLY A 373 -9.56 25.85 2.80
N LEU A 374 -8.64 24.90 2.57
CA LEU A 374 -7.20 25.14 2.68
C LEU A 374 -6.60 25.80 1.43
N LEU A 375 -7.28 25.82 0.29
CA LEU A 375 -6.80 26.47 -0.93
C LEU A 375 -6.60 27.98 -0.74
N SER A 376 -7.38 28.61 0.11
CA SER A 376 -7.28 30.04 0.44
C SER A 376 -6.45 30.31 1.72
N ALA A 377 -6.10 29.28 2.47
CA ALA A 377 -5.30 29.39 3.67
C ALA A 377 -3.80 29.29 3.32
N ARG A 378 -3.03 30.34 3.64
CA ARG A 378 -1.57 30.20 3.59
C ARG A 378 -1.14 29.30 4.77
N PRO A 379 -0.54 28.12 4.53
CA PRO A 379 -0.07 27.30 5.65
C PRO A 379 0.94 28.11 6.48
N PRO A 380 0.84 28.08 7.82
CA PRO A 380 1.90 28.63 8.64
C PRO A 380 3.18 27.85 8.32
N ALA A 381 4.28 28.54 8.10
CA ALA A 381 5.59 27.91 8.03
C ALA A 381 5.82 27.18 9.36
N ALA A 382 5.98 25.86 9.31
CA ALA A 382 6.36 25.11 10.49
C ALA A 382 7.73 25.63 10.97
N PRO A 383 7.91 25.93 12.26
CA PRO A 383 9.20 26.31 12.77
C PRO A 383 10.17 25.13 12.53
N GLU A 384 11.33 25.39 11.96
CA GLU A 384 12.38 24.39 11.86
C GLU A 384 12.76 23.95 13.28
N PRO A 385 12.82 22.63 13.56
CA PRO A 385 13.20 22.15 14.88
C PRO A 385 14.63 22.56 15.18
N SER A 386 14.88 23.06 16.39
CA SER A 386 16.23 23.31 16.89
C SER A 386 16.77 22.04 17.55
N GLY A 387 17.90 21.53 17.08
CA GLY A 387 18.52 20.30 17.57
C GLY A 387 18.15 19.07 16.73
N LEU A 388 18.64 17.91 17.16
CA LEU A 388 18.37 16.64 16.45
C LEU A 388 16.89 16.29 16.48
N VAL A 389 16.41 15.68 15.41
CA VAL A 389 15.06 15.11 15.29
C VAL A 389 15.17 13.60 15.21
N PHE A 390 14.46 12.92 16.11
CA PHE A 390 14.36 11.46 16.14
C PHE A 390 12.94 11.02 15.83
N ASP A 391 12.78 10.35 14.72
CA ASP A 391 11.55 9.71 14.28
C ASP A 391 11.68 8.19 14.43
N MET A 392 10.63 7.52 14.91
CA MET A 392 10.59 6.07 15.04
C MET A 392 9.18 5.58 14.76
N GLU A 393 9.04 4.56 13.92
CA GLU A 393 7.74 4.03 13.52
C GLU A 393 7.70 2.50 13.60
N LEU A 394 6.56 1.93 13.98
CA LEU A 394 6.28 0.52 13.82
C LEU A 394 6.07 0.25 12.32
N ARG A 395 7.03 -0.47 11.72
CA ARG A 395 6.98 -0.79 10.29
C ARG A 395 6.00 -1.91 9.98
N SER A 396 6.09 -2.99 10.76
CA SER A 396 5.27 -4.18 10.53
C SER A 396 5.28 -5.11 11.73
N VAL A 397 4.32 -6.04 11.72
CA VAL A 397 4.29 -7.19 12.64
C VAL A 397 4.24 -8.46 11.82
N THR A 398 5.30 -9.26 11.90
CA THR A 398 5.39 -10.54 11.19
C THR A 398 4.96 -11.67 12.12
N PRO A 399 4.03 -12.57 11.71
CA PRO A 399 3.62 -13.70 12.52
C PRO A 399 4.79 -14.63 12.83
N GLY A 400 4.96 -14.97 14.11
CA GLY A 400 5.95 -15.94 14.55
C GLY A 400 5.58 -17.36 14.12
N ARG A 401 6.57 -18.12 13.71
CA ARG A 401 6.40 -19.55 13.39
C ARG A 401 6.46 -20.38 14.65
N PRO A 402 5.66 -21.45 14.79
CA PRO A 402 5.75 -22.36 15.92
C PRO A 402 7.14 -22.99 16.03
N ALA A 403 7.62 -23.20 17.27
CA ALA A 403 8.93 -23.80 17.53
C ALA A 403 9.11 -25.21 16.93
N VAL A 404 8.02 -25.95 16.76
CA VAL A 404 7.98 -27.26 16.06
C VAL A 404 8.54 -27.17 14.64
N TRP A 405 8.37 -26.04 13.97
CA TRP A 405 8.89 -25.80 12.64
C TRP A 405 10.40 -25.49 12.64
N GLN A 406 10.89 -24.86 13.69
CA GLN A 406 12.31 -24.55 13.83
C GLN A 406 13.14 -25.83 14.09
N ASN A 407 12.52 -26.87 14.65
CA ASN A 407 13.19 -28.14 14.97
C ASN A 407 12.98 -29.23 13.91
N ALA A 408 12.15 -29.03 12.92
CA ALA A 408 11.95 -29.98 11.82
C ALA A 408 13.11 -29.97 10.80
N GLY A 409 14.28 -29.54 11.21
CA GLY A 409 15.61 -29.67 10.61
C GLY A 409 15.78 -29.21 9.16
N ASP A 410 14.78 -29.41 8.34
CA ASP A 410 14.84 -29.22 6.90
C ASP A 410 13.82 -28.16 6.40
N PHE A 411 13.01 -27.65 7.29
CA PHE A 411 12.25 -26.43 7.01
C PHE A 411 13.15 -25.22 7.24
N HIS A 412 14.12 -25.09 6.42
CA HIS A 412 14.54 -23.75 6.11
C HIS A 412 13.27 -23.03 5.65
N VAL A 413 12.76 -22.15 6.51
CA VAL A 413 12.18 -20.94 6.03
C VAL A 413 12.87 -20.68 4.73
N ILE A 414 12.17 -20.72 3.63
CA ILE A 414 12.75 -20.42 2.34
C ILE A 414 13.60 -19.23 2.61
N PRO A 415 14.93 -19.38 2.60
CA PRO A 415 15.74 -18.22 2.83
C PRO A 415 15.38 -17.31 1.70
N SER A 416 14.77 -16.15 2.02
CA SER A 416 15.00 -15.06 1.11
C SER A 416 16.50 -15.09 0.89
N THR A 417 16.93 -15.17 -0.34
CA THR A 417 18.30 -14.86 -0.70
C THR A 417 18.66 -13.57 0.01
N SER A 418 19.93 -13.29 0.24
CA SER A 418 20.41 -12.08 0.93
C SER A 418 19.82 -10.77 0.39
N ASP A 419 19.13 -10.81 -0.75
CA ASP A 419 18.42 -9.75 -1.45
C ASP A 419 16.88 -9.84 -1.34
N GLY A 420 16.35 -10.78 -0.56
CA GLY A 420 14.90 -10.91 -0.34
C GLY A 420 14.17 -11.73 -1.39
N GLN A 421 14.87 -12.37 -2.31
CA GLN A 421 14.26 -13.20 -3.35
C GLN A 421 13.99 -14.62 -2.85
N TRP A 422 12.90 -15.22 -3.33
CA TRP A 422 12.53 -16.60 -3.04
C TRP A 422 13.26 -17.54 -4.00
N ASP A 423 13.83 -18.62 -3.49
CA ASP A 423 14.35 -19.68 -4.33
C ASP A 423 13.21 -20.61 -4.77
N VAL A 424 12.76 -20.42 -6.00
CA VAL A 424 11.66 -21.18 -6.60
C VAL A 424 11.96 -22.68 -6.62
N GLN A 425 13.22 -23.08 -6.76
CA GLN A 425 13.59 -24.49 -6.76
C GLN A 425 13.43 -25.10 -5.37
N THR A 426 13.84 -24.37 -4.33
CA THR A 426 13.63 -24.79 -2.95
C THR A 426 12.14 -24.90 -2.61
N TRP A 427 11.29 -24.01 -3.13
CA TRP A 427 9.84 -24.12 -3.02
C TRP A 427 9.32 -25.41 -3.62
N LYS A 428 9.74 -25.76 -4.81
CA LYS A 428 9.34 -27.00 -5.49
C LYS A 428 9.79 -28.23 -4.74
N GLU A 429 11.02 -28.24 -4.25
CA GLU A 429 11.58 -29.34 -3.49
C GLU A 429 10.87 -29.52 -2.14
N ILE A 430 10.61 -28.43 -1.44
CA ILE A 430 9.82 -28.44 -0.20
C ILE A 430 8.40 -28.91 -0.48
N GLY A 431 7.74 -28.39 -1.52
CA GLY A 431 6.40 -28.80 -1.90
C GLY A 431 6.28 -30.27 -2.29
N GLN A 432 7.33 -30.85 -2.88
CA GLN A 432 7.37 -32.27 -3.30
C GLN A 432 7.85 -33.22 -2.21
N GLY A 433 8.69 -32.74 -1.29
CA GLY A 433 9.32 -33.56 -0.25
C GLY A 433 8.45 -33.85 0.96
N TYR A 434 7.43 -33.11 1.08
CA TYR A 434 6.46 -33.31 2.14
C TYR A 434 5.11 -33.64 1.50
N ALA A 435 4.47 -34.61 1.99
CA ALA A 435 3.01 -34.68 1.89
C ALA A 435 2.35 -33.41 2.47
N GLY A 436 3.09 -32.55 2.41
CA GLY A 436 3.52 -31.42 2.60
C GLY A 436 3.12 -30.32 1.71
N ASP A 437 2.72 -30.37 0.57
CA ASP A 437 1.86 -29.42 -0.11
C ASP A 437 0.67 -29.02 0.76
N GLN A 438 0.26 -29.94 1.60
CA GLN A 438 -0.72 -29.67 2.63
C GLN A 438 -0.21 -28.77 3.76
N VAL A 439 1.08 -28.67 3.98
CA VAL A 439 1.62 -27.92 5.13
C VAL A 439 1.89 -26.46 4.79
N LEU A 440 2.18 -26.10 3.55
CA LEU A 440 2.49 -24.73 3.17
C LEU A 440 1.36 -24.02 2.43
N GLY A 441 0.49 -24.73 1.74
CA GLY A 441 -0.43 -24.13 0.79
C GLY A 441 -1.89 -24.18 1.17
N THR A 442 -2.31 -25.02 2.10
CA THR A 442 -3.71 -25.05 2.51
C THR A 442 -3.96 -24.14 3.71
N ARG A 443 -5.18 -23.62 3.87
CA ARG A 443 -5.55 -22.86 5.07
C ARG A 443 -5.39 -23.66 6.34
N GLU A 444 -5.68 -24.96 6.29
CA GLU A 444 -5.48 -25.90 7.39
C GLU A 444 -3.99 -26.01 7.77
N ALA A 445 -3.11 -26.01 6.78
CA ALA A 445 -1.68 -26.01 7.00
C ALA A 445 -1.15 -24.69 7.57
N GLN A 446 -1.78 -23.57 7.24
CA GLN A 446 -1.40 -22.27 7.84
C GLN A 446 -1.61 -22.28 9.36
N ASP A 447 -2.63 -22.96 9.86
CA ASP A 447 -2.86 -23.08 11.30
C ASP A 447 -1.79 -23.93 11.98
N LEU A 448 -1.29 -24.97 11.31
CA LEU A 448 -0.16 -25.75 11.81
C LEU A 448 1.13 -24.92 11.79
N ASN A 449 1.32 -24.08 10.77
CA ASN A 449 2.55 -23.28 10.58
C ASN A 449 2.64 -22.08 11.51
N TYR A 450 1.52 -21.43 11.77
CA TYR A 450 1.48 -20.18 12.53
C TYR A 450 0.67 -20.28 13.81
N GLY A 451 0.05 -21.44 14.08
CA GLY A 451 -0.89 -21.62 15.19
C GLY A 451 -2.20 -20.87 14.97
N PRO A 452 -3.05 -20.78 15.97
CA PRO A 452 -4.38 -20.20 15.85
C PRO A 452 -4.33 -18.73 15.42
N ILE A 453 -5.32 -18.32 14.64
CA ILE A 453 -5.55 -16.91 14.30
C ILE A 453 -6.10 -16.21 15.54
N VAL A 454 -5.46 -15.15 15.98
CA VAL A 454 -5.87 -14.35 17.14
C VAL A 454 -5.71 -12.85 16.82
N PRO A 455 -6.55 -11.97 17.39
CA PRO A 455 -6.44 -10.53 17.15
C PRO A 455 -5.24 -9.88 17.84
N GLY A 456 -4.73 -10.52 18.90
CA GLY A 456 -3.55 -10.05 19.65
C GLY A 456 -2.23 -10.60 19.10
N TYR A 457 -1.24 -10.64 19.99
CA TYR A 457 0.09 -11.15 19.67
C TYR A 457 0.31 -12.56 20.20
N LYS A 458 1.27 -13.26 19.58
CA LYS A 458 1.74 -14.59 19.98
C LYS A 458 3.23 -14.56 20.24
N ALA A 459 3.72 -15.54 21.01
CA ALA A 459 5.13 -15.77 21.14
C ALA A 459 5.76 -16.08 19.77
N GLY A 460 6.88 -15.43 19.49
CA GLY A 460 7.55 -15.51 18.20
C GLY A 460 7.16 -14.41 17.21
N ASP A 461 6.05 -13.70 17.40
CA ASP A 461 5.72 -12.55 16.55
C ASP A 461 6.84 -11.51 16.61
N ILE A 462 7.19 -10.96 15.45
CA ILE A 462 8.27 -10.00 15.32
C ILE A 462 7.71 -8.62 15.03
N LEU A 463 7.97 -7.69 15.94
CA LEU A 463 7.70 -6.27 15.75
C LEU A 463 8.91 -5.65 15.04
N ALA A 464 8.75 -5.17 13.82
CA ALA A 464 9.79 -4.51 13.07
C ALA A 464 9.58 -2.99 13.06
N PHE A 465 10.66 -2.23 13.24
CA PHE A 465 10.61 -0.78 13.32
C PHE A 465 11.51 -0.14 12.26
N THR A 466 11.20 1.10 11.93
CA THR A 466 12.09 1.99 11.17
C THR A 466 12.33 3.24 11.97
N GLY A 467 13.59 3.68 12.02
CA GLY A 467 13.99 4.90 12.70
C GLY A 467 14.74 5.85 11.79
N ARG A 468 14.66 7.15 12.10
CA ARG A 468 15.45 8.19 11.44
C ARG A 468 15.92 9.20 12.47
N VAL A 469 17.23 9.49 12.47
CA VAL A 469 17.80 10.63 13.17
C VAL A 469 18.26 11.65 12.14
N ARG A 470 17.81 12.89 12.25
CA ARG A 470 18.12 14.00 11.34
C ARG A 470 18.76 15.15 12.12
N ASN A 471 19.76 15.80 11.52
CA ASN A 471 20.37 17.01 12.04
C ASN A 471 19.89 18.25 11.26
N PRO A 472 18.82 18.93 11.69
CA PRO A 472 18.39 20.19 11.07
C PRO A 472 19.18 21.39 11.58
N GLY A 473 20.10 21.21 12.55
CA GLY A 473 20.93 22.26 13.13
C GLY A 473 22.02 22.77 12.18
N THR A 474 22.81 23.72 12.68
CA THR A 474 23.93 24.34 11.94
C THR A 474 25.29 23.74 12.26
N GLU A 475 25.39 22.93 13.32
CA GLU A 475 26.61 22.27 13.77
C GLU A 475 26.53 20.75 13.55
N PRO A 476 27.67 20.07 13.30
CA PRO A 476 27.71 18.62 13.21
C PRO A 476 27.28 17.94 14.50
N ALA A 477 26.47 16.89 14.41
CA ALA A 477 26.14 15.99 15.51
C ALA A 477 27.06 14.76 15.44
N THR A 478 27.83 14.52 16.51
CA THR A 478 28.84 13.45 16.51
C THR A 478 28.38 12.22 17.31
N GLY A 479 28.86 11.05 16.89
CA GLY A 479 28.59 9.80 17.62
C GLY A 479 27.11 9.45 17.71
N VAL A 480 26.33 9.75 16.68
CA VAL A 480 24.88 9.43 16.62
C VAL A 480 24.70 7.93 16.61
N VAL A 481 23.95 7.41 17.57
CA VAL A 481 23.60 6.00 17.73
C VAL A 481 22.12 5.84 18.07
N LEU A 482 21.56 4.69 17.70
CA LEU A 482 20.23 4.26 18.10
C LEU A 482 20.38 3.08 19.09
N LEU A 483 19.76 3.20 20.26
CA LEU A 483 19.69 2.17 21.30
C LEU A 483 18.26 1.64 21.41
N GLY A 484 18.12 0.35 21.63
CA GLY A 484 16.83 -0.32 21.80
C GLY A 484 16.93 -1.55 22.70
N PRO A 485 15.80 -2.22 22.99
CA PRO A 485 15.73 -3.30 23.96
C PRO A 485 16.47 -4.57 23.56
N HIS A 486 16.88 -4.71 22.30
CA HIS A 486 17.62 -5.88 21.78
C HIS A 486 18.85 -5.48 20.97
N HIS A 487 19.84 -6.35 20.97
CA HIS A 487 21.19 -6.15 20.46
C HIS A 487 21.31 -5.83 18.97
N ASN A 488 20.26 -6.01 18.19
CA ASN A 488 20.27 -5.69 16.76
C ASN A 488 20.32 -4.20 16.44
N VAL A 489 20.18 -3.34 17.43
CA VAL A 489 20.29 -1.88 17.26
C VAL A 489 21.74 -1.41 17.47
N GLY A 490 22.57 -2.20 18.15
CA GLY A 490 23.95 -1.85 18.46
C GLY A 490 24.98 -2.13 17.36
N ASP A 491 24.59 -2.78 16.26
CA ASP A 491 25.53 -3.16 15.18
C ASP A 491 25.83 -1.99 14.21
N PHE A 492 25.19 -0.85 14.38
CA PHE A 492 25.50 0.34 13.60
C PHE A 492 26.61 1.14 14.26
N PRO A 493 27.75 1.36 13.56
CA PRO A 493 28.80 2.19 14.11
C PRO A 493 28.28 3.61 14.34
N PRO A 494 28.72 4.28 15.42
CA PRO A 494 28.39 5.68 15.62
C PRO A 494 28.74 6.51 14.41
N THR A 495 27.80 7.35 13.95
CA THR A 495 27.99 8.19 12.77
C THR A 495 28.01 9.67 13.15
N THR A 496 28.56 10.50 12.25
CA THR A 496 28.47 11.96 12.38
C THR A 496 27.49 12.47 11.35
N LEU A 497 26.52 13.27 11.77
CA LEU A 497 25.57 13.92 10.88
C LEU A 497 25.94 15.38 10.70
N LEU A 498 26.31 15.78 9.51
CA LEU A 498 26.47 17.19 9.14
C LEU A 498 25.11 17.91 9.13
N PRO A 499 25.08 19.25 9.14
CA PRO A 499 23.85 20.02 8.97
C PRO A 499 23.05 19.57 7.75
N GLY A 500 21.75 19.27 7.97
CA GLY A 500 20.84 18.75 6.94
C GLY A 500 20.88 17.25 6.70
N GLU A 501 21.88 16.53 7.21
CA GLU A 501 21.99 15.07 7.01
C GLU A 501 21.08 14.27 7.97
N HIS A 502 20.84 13.02 7.58
CA HIS A 502 20.12 12.04 8.39
C HIS A 502 20.71 10.63 8.23
N VAL A 503 20.40 9.77 9.21
CA VAL A 503 20.65 8.33 9.15
C VAL A 503 19.35 7.57 9.33
N LEU A 504 19.20 6.47 8.60
CA LEU A 504 18.04 5.59 8.62
C LEU A 504 18.42 4.24 9.25
N TYR A 505 17.51 3.71 10.07
CA TYR A 505 17.64 2.42 10.74
C TYR A 505 16.45 1.55 10.33
N PHE A 506 16.68 0.51 9.55
CA PHE A 506 15.64 -0.37 9.00
C PHE A 506 15.50 -1.72 9.69
N THR A 507 16.43 -2.05 10.58
CA THR A 507 16.52 -3.37 11.22
C THR A 507 16.11 -3.45 12.69
N PRO A 508 15.76 -2.37 13.42
CA PRO A 508 15.30 -2.52 14.78
C PRO A 508 14.09 -3.46 14.83
N SER A 509 14.16 -4.49 15.67
CA SER A 509 13.07 -5.45 15.82
C SER A 509 13.00 -5.97 17.25
N TYR A 510 11.81 -6.45 17.62
CA TYR A 510 11.55 -7.11 18.90
C TYR A 510 10.75 -8.38 18.66
N THR A 511 11.22 -9.50 19.19
CA THR A 511 10.48 -10.77 19.15
C THR A 511 9.69 -10.93 20.44
N ILE A 512 8.38 -11.05 20.34
CA ILE A 512 7.49 -11.26 21.49
C ILE A 512 7.79 -12.64 22.09
N THR A 513 8.05 -12.66 23.38
CA THR A 513 8.34 -13.87 24.14
C THR A 513 7.10 -14.42 24.86
N ALA A 514 7.16 -15.68 25.28
CA ALA A 514 6.10 -16.25 26.11
C ALA A 514 5.92 -15.49 27.44
N SER A 515 7.01 -14.97 28.01
CA SER A 515 6.95 -14.18 29.24
C SER A 515 6.32 -12.80 29.06
N ASP A 516 6.38 -12.23 27.85
CA ASP A 516 5.67 -10.97 27.55
C ASP A 516 4.17 -11.16 27.59
N LEU A 517 3.69 -12.31 27.09
CA LEU A 517 2.26 -12.66 27.05
C LEU A 517 1.63 -12.90 28.43
N GLU A 518 2.45 -13.08 29.47
CA GLU A 518 1.95 -13.11 30.86
C GLU A 518 1.48 -11.71 31.32
N ARG A 519 1.87 -10.67 30.58
CA ARG A 519 1.46 -9.28 30.80
C ARG A 519 0.35 -8.90 29.85
N SER A 520 -0.43 -7.89 30.21
CA SER A 520 -1.44 -7.35 29.30
C SER A 520 -0.85 -6.33 28.30
N THR A 521 0.28 -5.74 28.63
CA THR A 521 0.94 -4.70 27.85
C THR A 521 2.44 -4.93 27.76
N LEU A 522 3.03 -4.54 26.64
CA LEU A 522 4.47 -4.50 26.39
C LEU A 522 4.87 -3.08 26.06
N GLN A 523 5.92 -2.58 26.69
CA GLN A 523 6.53 -1.29 26.35
C GLN A 523 7.91 -1.51 25.74
N ILE A 524 8.17 -0.82 24.63
CA ILE A 524 9.46 -0.84 23.93
C ILE A 524 9.96 0.60 23.83
N LEU A 525 11.13 0.85 24.43
CA LEU A 525 11.80 2.14 24.41
C LEU A 525 12.96 2.12 23.41
N PHE A 526 13.00 3.11 22.53
CA PHE A 526 14.16 3.43 21.70
C PHE A 526 14.74 4.77 22.11
N THR A 527 16.07 4.85 22.10
CA THR A 527 16.80 6.06 22.44
C THR A 527 17.79 6.39 21.34
N ALA A 528 17.72 7.59 20.79
CA ALA A 528 18.77 8.15 19.94
C ALA A 528 19.68 9.04 20.79
N GLU A 529 21.00 8.80 20.73
CA GLU A 529 22.00 9.56 21.44
C GLU A 529 23.00 10.19 20.47
N ALA A 530 23.58 11.35 20.87
CA ALA A 530 24.65 12.01 20.15
C ALA A 530 25.55 12.80 21.11
N ASP A 531 26.70 13.25 20.64
CA ASP A 531 27.66 14.10 21.33
C ASP A 531 28.09 13.53 22.69
N GLY A 532 28.35 12.21 22.73
CA GLY A 532 28.73 11.51 23.95
C GLY A 532 27.63 11.44 25.00
N GLY A 533 26.37 11.32 24.54
CA GLY A 533 25.17 11.22 25.39
C GLY A 533 24.65 12.57 25.92
N ARG A 534 25.20 13.69 25.46
CA ARG A 534 24.69 15.02 25.82
C ARG A 534 23.35 15.35 25.18
N VAL A 535 23.11 14.77 24.00
CA VAL A 535 21.81 14.82 23.32
C VAL A 535 21.18 13.44 23.39
N ARG A 536 19.98 13.37 23.95
CA ARG A 536 19.23 12.13 24.10
C ARG A 536 17.77 12.37 23.78
N MET A 537 17.22 11.54 22.91
CA MET A 537 15.82 11.57 22.49
C MET A 537 15.23 10.18 22.61
N GLU A 538 14.00 10.09 23.07
CA GLU A 538 13.34 8.82 23.36
C GLU A 538 12.04 8.70 22.59
N ARG A 539 11.67 7.44 22.22
CA ARG A 539 10.38 7.05 21.68
C ARG A 539 9.94 5.76 22.34
N THR A 540 8.73 5.75 22.87
CA THR A 540 8.15 4.58 23.54
C THR A 540 6.96 4.07 22.75
N PHE A 541 6.94 2.78 22.49
CA PHE A 541 5.79 2.08 21.94
C PHE A 541 5.14 1.23 23.02
N SER A 542 3.81 1.33 23.13
CA SER A 542 3.01 0.54 24.07
C SER A 542 2.07 -0.37 23.28
N PHE A 543 2.16 -1.67 23.51
CA PHE A 543 1.37 -2.70 22.83
C PHE A 543 0.38 -3.34 23.79
N ASP A 544 -0.90 -3.37 23.44
CA ASP A 544 -1.87 -4.27 24.09
C ASP A 544 -1.72 -5.66 23.49
N LEU A 545 -1.20 -6.60 24.26
CA LEU A 545 -0.85 -7.93 23.75
C LEU A 545 -2.07 -8.81 23.43
N ARG A 546 -3.25 -8.47 23.91
CA ARG A 546 -4.48 -9.23 23.66
C ARG A 546 -5.25 -8.73 22.44
N THR A 547 -5.28 -7.42 22.25
CA THR A 547 -6.04 -6.79 21.17
C THR A 547 -5.18 -6.47 19.96
N GLY A 548 -3.87 -6.47 20.11
CA GLY A 548 -2.92 -6.06 19.06
C GLY A 548 -2.82 -4.55 18.86
N ALA A 549 -3.50 -3.75 19.69
CA ALA A 549 -3.44 -2.30 19.59
C ALA A 549 -2.04 -1.77 19.94
N VAL A 550 -1.63 -0.69 19.28
CA VAL A 550 -0.35 -0.01 19.51
C VAL A 550 -0.59 1.47 19.74
N ALA A 551 0.19 2.05 20.63
CA ALA A 551 0.32 3.49 20.83
C ALA A 551 1.80 3.86 20.85
N ALA A 552 2.15 5.03 20.34
CA ALA A 552 3.50 5.59 20.36
C ALA A 552 3.46 6.99 21.00
N ASP A 553 4.48 7.30 21.81
CA ASP A 553 4.65 8.61 22.45
C ASP A 553 5.62 9.51 21.66
#